data_f80846211f30d9548f0fcd12641bf42e
#
_entry.id   f80846211f30d9548f0fcd12641bf42e
#
_cell.length_a   1.000
_cell.length_b   1.000
_cell.length_c   1.000
_cell.angle_alpha   90.00
_cell.angle_beta   90.00
_cell.angle_gamma   90.00
#
_symmetry.space_group_name_H-M   'P 1'
#
loop_
_entity.id
_entity.type
_entity.pdbx_description
1 polymer ?
#
loop_
_entity_poly.entity_id
_entity_poly.type
_entity_poly.pdbx_seq_one_letter_code
_entity_poly.pdbx_strand_id
1 'polypeptide(L)'
;MIANTVRLTGRLLPAVLAATLLAGCTSGTSTEAAAPSPSATPSASPTPEPSPSPTPTPKPTGEADPELRQFYGQQIAWAACADDPKTEKLDESTAQCARLRVPLDYAAPAGETIELALARRQTAQQGKRIGSLLLNPGGPGGSGVGMVTHGTEFGKDGLRESYDLVGFDPRGVGASTAVHCMDDRARDEFDNSDVRDGTRGKRLADACAANSGKLLPHVGTRDAARDLDVLRGALGEPKLNYLGFSYGTYLGSRYLEQFPDKAGRVVLDGAVDSTLSQLDHAVQQNVSFEKALRAFAADCVKQKGCSLGKDPEQAAGKLAAFLDGLKKNPLTTSDGRKLTSGYAWTGTLSMLYGNATSWEYLRNSVAWAMVRGKGDYLLAMADDYYSRDEDGKHDNMLDAYTAIHCADPGADVPTEAQFAAAKQKLHDEAPLISAHYADEDLFDPDCRTWPYRTTEQPGPAKAAGAPPVLVVGTTGDPATPYAWAEQLTAQLGNATLLTFEGEGHTGYGRSKCTAAAVNTFLTTGTLPPPGTRCKE
;
A
#
# COMPACT_ATOMS: atom_id res chain seq x y z
N MET A 1 38.13 -1.78 18.46
CA MET A 1 37.66 -0.47 18.95
C MET A 1 37.41 0.39 17.74
N ILE A 2 36.27 0.88 17.61
CA ILE A 2 35.56 1.92 16.90
C ILE A 2 34.23 1.30 16.49
N ALA A 3 33.27 1.41 17.41
CA ALA A 3 31.86 1.24 17.14
C ALA A 3 31.34 2.57 16.54
N ASN A 4 31.24 2.64 15.23
CA ASN A 4 30.48 3.69 14.57
C ASN A 4 29.04 3.17 14.41
N THR A 5 28.20 3.63 15.28
CA THR A 5 26.73 3.51 15.20
C THR A 5 26.27 4.34 14.02
N VAL A 6 26.13 3.72 12.85
CA VAL A 6 25.44 4.33 11.71
C VAL A 6 23.93 4.23 12.02
N ARG A 7 23.37 5.32 12.51
CA ARG A 7 21.91 5.47 12.57
C ARG A 7 21.39 5.52 11.14
N LEU A 8 20.71 4.49 10.70
CA LEU A 8 19.89 4.47 9.49
C LEU A 8 18.68 5.38 9.71
N THR A 9 18.84 6.67 9.44
CA THR A 9 17.73 7.63 9.34
C THR A 9 17.13 7.56 7.95
N GLY A 10 16.42 6.52 7.68
CA GLY A 10 15.69 6.31 6.44
C GLY A 10 14.79 5.10 6.62
N ARG A 11 13.65 5.28 7.31
CA ARG A 11 12.61 4.26 7.33
C ARG A 11 12.12 4.07 5.91
N LEU A 12 12.55 2.98 5.30
CA LEU A 12 11.96 2.48 4.06
C LEU A 12 10.55 1.98 4.41
N LEU A 13 9.57 2.46 3.67
CA LEU A 13 8.17 2.06 3.83
C LEU A 13 8.01 0.58 3.54
N PRO A 14 7.47 -0.21 4.45
CA PRO A 14 7.12 -1.60 4.18
C PRO A 14 5.78 -1.70 3.46
N ALA A 15 5.66 -2.64 2.56
CA ALA A 15 4.41 -3.07 1.97
C ALA A 15 4.30 -4.59 2.12
N VAL A 16 3.14 -5.03 2.52
CA VAL A 16 2.86 -6.38 3.01
C VAL A 16 2.62 -7.38 1.90
N LEU A 17 3.14 -8.57 2.04
CA LEU A 17 2.84 -9.77 1.27
C LEU A 17 1.81 -10.62 2.00
N ALA A 18 0.68 -10.83 1.36
CA ALA A 18 -0.24 -11.90 1.74
C ALA A 18 -0.26 -12.92 0.61
N ALA A 19 -0.13 -14.17 0.94
CA ALA A 19 0.00 -15.24 -0.01
C ALA A 19 -0.94 -16.40 0.28
N THR A 20 -1.50 -17.02 -0.76
CA THR A 20 -2.33 -18.23 -0.62
C THR A 20 -2.49 -19.11 -1.86
N LEU A 21 -2.83 -20.35 -1.70
CA LEU A 21 -3.07 -21.39 -2.70
C LEU A 21 -4.22 -22.33 -2.28
N LEU A 22 -4.83 -23.04 -3.09
CA LEU A 22 -4.80 -24.17 -4.00
C LEU A 22 -6.16 -24.85 -4.16
N ALA A 23 -6.42 -25.71 -4.98
CA ALA A 23 -6.18 -26.66 -6.05
C ALA A 23 -7.53 -27.20 -6.55
N GLY A 24 -7.67 -27.75 -7.64
CA GLY A 24 -7.29 -28.71 -8.58
C GLY A 24 -8.43 -29.30 -9.41
N CYS A 25 -8.10 -29.76 -10.57
CA CYS A 25 -8.75 -30.26 -11.78
C CYS A 25 -10.01 -31.14 -11.71
N THR A 26 -10.91 -31.07 -12.72
CA THR A 26 -10.93 -32.01 -13.86
C THR A 26 -11.92 -31.64 -14.95
N SER A 27 -11.60 -32.04 -16.18
CA SER A 27 -12.27 -31.79 -17.46
C SER A 27 -13.59 -32.57 -17.65
N GLY A 28 -14.57 -31.92 -18.29
CA GLY A 28 -15.76 -32.57 -18.83
C GLY A 28 -16.27 -31.86 -20.09
N THR A 29 -16.20 -32.54 -21.20
CA THR A 29 -16.72 -32.16 -22.52
C THR A 29 -18.23 -32.11 -22.54
N SER A 30 -18.84 -31.07 -23.09
CA SER A 30 -20.27 -31.00 -23.35
C SER A 30 -20.58 -30.79 -24.83
N THR A 31 -21.43 -31.66 -25.32
CA THR A 31 -22.02 -31.70 -26.63
C THR A 31 -23.16 -30.70 -26.78
N GLU A 32 -23.21 -30.09 -27.94
CA GLU A 32 -24.21 -29.13 -28.41
C GLU A 32 -25.55 -29.82 -28.71
N ALA A 33 -26.68 -29.21 -28.30
CA ALA A 33 -28.00 -29.62 -28.71
C ALA A 33 -28.85 -28.40 -29.11
N ALA A 34 -29.44 -28.44 -30.28
CA ALA A 34 -30.20 -27.37 -30.91
C ALA A 34 -31.58 -27.16 -30.28
N ALA A 35 -32.03 -25.91 -30.25
CA ALA A 35 -33.32 -25.47 -29.75
C ALA A 35 -34.40 -25.40 -30.86
N PRO A 36 -35.68 -25.73 -30.61
CA PRO A 36 -36.77 -25.54 -31.54
C PRO A 36 -37.41 -24.15 -31.45
N SER A 37 -37.95 -23.68 -32.58
CA SER A 37 -38.62 -22.39 -32.75
C SER A 37 -40.02 -22.35 -32.02
N PRO A 38 -40.44 -21.19 -31.54
CA PRO A 38 -41.73 -21.05 -30.86
C PRO A 38 -42.90 -20.71 -31.82
N SER A 39 -44.03 -21.32 -31.56
CA SER A 39 -45.33 -21.00 -32.13
C SER A 39 -45.94 -19.70 -31.62
N ALA A 40 -46.63 -18.99 -32.49
CA ALA A 40 -47.30 -17.73 -32.18
C ALA A 40 -48.56 -17.90 -31.28
N THR A 41 -48.72 -17.01 -30.33
CA THR A 41 -49.93 -16.86 -29.48
C THR A 41 -50.44 -15.40 -29.56
N PRO A 42 -51.76 -15.17 -29.44
CA PRO A 42 -52.43 -13.95 -29.92
C PRO A 42 -52.24 -12.73 -29.01
N SER A 43 -52.31 -11.58 -29.67
CA SER A 43 -52.20 -10.22 -29.13
C SER A 43 -53.22 -9.94 -28.02
N ALA A 44 -52.70 -9.51 -26.83
CA ALA A 44 -53.49 -8.90 -25.78
C ALA A 44 -53.27 -7.35 -25.85
N SER A 45 -54.36 -6.63 -25.60
CA SER A 45 -54.38 -5.15 -25.58
C SER A 45 -53.40 -4.55 -24.54
N PRO A 46 -52.78 -3.39 -24.81
CA PRO A 46 -51.85 -2.79 -23.88
C PRO A 46 -52.53 -2.24 -22.64
N THR A 47 -52.10 -2.71 -21.49
CA THR A 47 -52.37 -2.08 -20.19
C THR A 47 -51.58 -0.77 -20.10
N PRO A 48 -52.12 0.33 -19.57
CA PRO A 48 -51.38 1.58 -19.46
C PRO A 48 -50.16 1.40 -18.54
N GLU A 49 -48.99 1.78 -19.04
CA GLU A 49 -47.73 1.79 -18.33
C GLU A 49 -47.81 2.73 -17.11
N PRO A 50 -47.37 2.33 -15.91
CA PRO A 50 -47.29 3.26 -14.78
C PRO A 50 -46.30 4.37 -15.07
N SER A 51 -46.70 5.62 -14.85
CA SER A 51 -45.82 6.79 -14.93
C SER A 51 -44.54 6.54 -14.14
N PRO A 52 -43.36 6.84 -14.70
CA PRO A 52 -42.10 6.66 -13.98
C PRO A 52 -42.11 7.50 -12.70
N SER A 53 -41.92 6.84 -11.56
CA SER A 53 -41.65 7.54 -10.31
C SER A 53 -40.51 8.51 -10.47
N PRO A 54 -40.59 9.74 -9.92
CA PRO A 54 -39.50 10.69 -10.04
C PRO A 54 -38.21 10.07 -9.50
N THR A 55 -37.16 10.06 -10.33
CA THR A 55 -35.84 9.62 -9.92
C THR A 55 -35.40 10.48 -8.73
N PRO A 56 -35.04 9.89 -7.58
CA PRO A 56 -34.63 10.69 -6.43
C PRO A 56 -33.44 11.58 -6.82
N THR A 57 -33.55 12.85 -6.51
CA THR A 57 -32.43 13.79 -6.71
C THR A 57 -31.21 13.29 -5.94
N PRO A 58 -30.04 13.13 -6.57
CA PRO A 58 -28.86 12.68 -5.87
C PRO A 58 -28.56 13.58 -4.65
N LYS A 59 -28.29 12.97 -3.48
CA LYS A 59 -27.88 13.74 -2.30
C LYS A 59 -26.59 14.50 -2.65
N PRO A 60 -26.47 15.81 -2.31
CA PRO A 60 -25.21 16.53 -2.47
C PRO A 60 -24.07 15.77 -1.78
N THR A 61 -22.87 15.83 -2.36
CA THR A 61 -21.67 15.17 -1.84
C THR A 61 -20.57 16.20 -1.54
N GLY A 62 -19.63 15.82 -0.69
CA GLY A 62 -18.50 16.67 -0.37
C GLY A 62 -18.92 18.01 0.24
N GLU A 63 -18.23 19.08 -0.13
CA GLU A 63 -18.43 20.45 0.38
C GLU A 63 -19.85 20.99 0.14
N ALA A 64 -20.56 20.47 -0.87
CA ALA A 64 -21.93 20.86 -1.19
C ALA A 64 -22.98 20.26 -0.23
N ASP A 65 -22.63 19.24 0.54
CA ASP A 65 -23.52 18.63 1.54
C ASP A 65 -23.62 19.54 2.78
N PRO A 66 -24.83 20.04 3.10
CA PRO A 66 -25.03 20.90 4.28
C PRO A 66 -24.62 20.24 5.61
N GLU A 67 -24.76 18.92 5.71
CA GLU A 67 -24.41 18.16 6.92
C GLU A 67 -22.89 18.05 7.12
N LEU A 68 -22.10 18.21 6.06
CA LEU A 68 -20.64 18.19 6.10
C LEU A 68 -19.98 19.57 6.31
N ARG A 69 -20.74 20.68 6.25
CA ARG A 69 -20.19 22.04 6.36
C ARG A 69 -19.30 22.26 7.58
N GLN A 70 -19.65 21.68 8.71
CA GLN A 70 -18.86 21.81 9.94
C GLN A 70 -17.46 21.20 9.81
N PHE A 71 -17.28 20.18 8.97
CA PHE A 71 -15.99 19.53 8.75
C PHE A 71 -15.14 20.31 7.74
N TYR A 72 -15.73 20.82 6.67
CA TYR A 72 -15.02 21.65 5.69
C TYR A 72 -14.63 23.03 6.23
N GLY A 73 -15.44 23.61 7.11
CA GLY A 73 -15.21 24.94 7.68
C GLY A 73 -14.37 24.98 8.93
N GLN A 74 -13.85 23.84 9.42
CA GLN A 74 -13.07 23.83 10.65
C GLN A 74 -11.70 24.51 10.45
N GLN A 75 -11.25 25.21 11.51
CA GLN A 75 -9.93 25.83 11.53
C GLN A 75 -8.92 24.84 12.11
N ILE A 76 -7.89 24.51 11.33
CA ILE A 76 -6.83 23.59 11.76
C ILE A 76 -5.89 24.32 12.70
N ALA A 77 -5.84 23.88 13.96
CA ALA A 77 -4.96 24.45 14.98
C ALA A 77 -3.57 23.80 14.92
N TRP A 78 -2.67 24.42 14.17
CA TRP A 78 -1.30 23.96 14.03
C TRP A 78 -0.45 24.34 15.25
N ALA A 79 0.29 23.37 15.82
CA ALA A 79 1.24 23.52 16.91
C ALA A 79 2.56 22.81 16.58
N ALA A 80 3.59 22.96 17.39
CA ALA A 80 4.80 22.16 17.24
C ALA A 80 4.49 20.67 17.43
N CYS A 81 5.07 19.79 16.63
CA CYS A 81 4.79 18.35 16.71
C CYS A 81 5.17 17.73 18.07
N ALA A 82 6.18 18.28 18.74
CA ALA A 82 6.58 17.85 20.09
C ALA A 82 5.48 18.03 21.15
N ASP A 83 4.52 18.92 20.89
CA ASP A 83 3.41 19.21 21.81
C ASP A 83 2.23 18.24 21.63
N ASP A 84 2.25 17.37 20.63
CA ASP A 84 1.22 16.35 20.45
C ASP A 84 1.62 15.05 21.16
N PRO A 85 0.94 14.67 22.26
CA PRO A 85 1.30 13.50 23.07
C PRO A 85 1.12 12.17 22.33
N LYS A 86 0.45 12.16 21.18
CA LYS A 86 0.26 10.98 20.33
C LYS A 86 1.33 10.84 19.24
N THR A 87 2.18 11.83 19.06
CA THR A 87 3.31 11.75 18.12
C THR A 87 4.59 11.47 18.92
N GLU A 88 5.31 10.42 18.53
CA GLU A 88 6.64 10.16 19.11
C GLU A 88 7.63 11.27 18.70
N LYS A 89 8.77 11.35 19.41
CA LYS A 89 9.83 12.36 19.20
C LYS A 89 10.23 12.50 17.72
N LEU A 90 9.70 13.52 17.08
CA LEU A 90 9.89 13.82 15.67
C LEU A 90 11.02 14.85 15.49
N ASP A 91 11.65 14.90 14.32
CA ASP A 91 12.60 15.99 13.99
C ASP A 91 11.84 17.32 13.90
N GLU A 92 11.88 18.06 14.98
CA GLU A 92 10.92 19.01 15.48
C GLU A 92 11.13 20.42 14.95
N SER A 93 12.30 20.69 14.36
CA SER A 93 12.72 22.08 14.17
C SER A 93 11.88 22.88 13.17
N THR A 94 11.07 22.20 12.31
CA THR A 94 10.27 22.89 11.28
C THR A 94 8.91 22.27 10.97
N ALA A 95 8.55 21.14 11.60
CA ALA A 95 7.26 20.50 11.39
C ALA A 95 6.22 20.97 12.40
N GLN A 96 5.00 21.16 11.95
CA GLN A 96 3.84 21.47 12.76
C GLN A 96 2.82 20.33 12.64
N CYS A 97 2.21 19.96 13.76
CA CYS A 97 1.18 18.93 13.85
C CYS A 97 -0.19 19.53 14.19
N ALA A 98 -1.26 18.83 13.81
CA ALA A 98 -2.62 19.21 14.10
C ALA A 98 -3.56 17.99 14.08
N ARG A 99 -4.82 18.23 14.46
CA ARG A 99 -5.92 17.26 14.35
C ARG A 99 -7.02 17.82 13.45
N LEU A 100 -7.60 16.93 12.64
CA LEU A 100 -8.76 17.21 11.79
C LEU A 100 -9.88 16.27 12.20
N ARG A 101 -11.06 16.79 12.51
CA ARG A 101 -12.25 15.95 12.76
C ARG A 101 -12.94 15.63 11.45
N VAL A 102 -13.37 14.37 11.33
CA VAL A 102 -14.19 13.89 10.22
C VAL A 102 -15.32 13.00 10.74
N PRO A 103 -16.41 12.77 10.00
CA PRO A 103 -17.43 11.82 10.42
C PRO A 103 -16.83 10.42 10.55
N LEU A 104 -17.23 9.65 11.57
CA LEU A 104 -16.99 8.22 11.58
C LEU A 104 -17.68 7.57 10.37
N ASP A 105 -18.97 7.85 10.21
CA ASP A 105 -19.79 7.36 9.10
C ASP A 105 -20.27 8.54 8.23
N TYR A 106 -19.87 8.57 6.98
CA TYR A 106 -20.32 9.56 5.99
C TYR A 106 -21.80 9.39 5.57
N ALA A 107 -22.43 8.26 5.88
CA ALA A 107 -23.88 8.11 5.71
C ALA A 107 -24.67 8.79 6.84
N ALA A 108 -24.03 9.01 7.99
CA ALA A 108 -24.62 9.65 9.17
C ALA A 108 -23.69 10.75 9.75
N PRO A 109 -23.38 11.82 9.01
CA PRO A 109 -22.33 12.79 9.38
C PRO A 109 -22.64 13.62 10.63
N ALA A 110 -23.88 13.65 11.09
CA ALA A 110 -24.27 14.25 12.37
C ALA A 110 -23.98 13.34 13.59
N GLY A 111 -23.50 12.13 13.36
CA GLY A 111 -23.21 11.13 14.38
C GLY A 111 -21.83 11.28 15.04
N GLU A 112 -21.22 10.14 15.32
CA GLU A 112 -19.90 10.07 15.94
C GLU A 112 -18.80 10.60 15.00
N THR A 113 -17.76 11.21 15.54
CA THR A 113 -16.62 11.74 14.76
C THR A 113 -15.32 11.06 15.17
N ILE A 114 -14.38 11.03 14.25
CA ILE A 114 -13.01 10.59 14.48
C ILE A 114 -12.02 11.71 14.18
N GLU A 115 -10.79 11.57 14.65
CA GLU A 115 -9.71 12.53 14.42
C GLU A 115 -8.65 11.94 13.49
N LEU A 116 -8.23 12.73 12.50
CA LEU A 116 -7.07 12.47 11.67
C LEU A 116 -5.88 13.26 12.18
N ALA A 117 -4.72 12.63 12.28
CA ALA A 117 -3.47 13.28 12.56
C ALA A 117 -2.90 13.91 11.29
N LEU A 118 -2.39 15.12 11.44
CA LEU A 118 -1.79 15.90 10.37
C LEU A 118 -0.40 16.36 10.78
N ALA A 119 0.50 16.42 9.80
CA ALA A 119 1.76 17.14 9.92
C ALA A 119 1.98 18.03 8.71
N ARG A 120 2.60 19.19 8.88
CA ARG A 120 3.03 20.01 7.75
C ARG A 120 4.43 20.56 7.93
N ARG A 121 5.12 20.74 6.81
CA ARG A 121 6.30 21.60 6.69
C ARG A 121 5.95 22.73 5.73
N GLN A 122 5.86 23.94 6.27
CA GLN A 122 5.58 25.11 5.45
C GLN A 122 6.76 25.43 4.53
N THR A 123 6.46 25.94 3.32
CA THR A 123 7.49 26.47 2.45
C THR A 123 8.18 27.67 3.11
N ALA A 124 9.51 27.71 3.05
CA ALA A 124 10.29 28.88 3.48
C ALA A 124 10.06 30.10 2.57
N GLN A 125 9.52 29.90 1.35
CA GLN A 125 9.32 30.92 0.33
C GLN A 125 7.82 31.22 0.14
N GLN A 126 7.17 31.77 1.17
CA GLN A 126 5.72 32.03 1.15
C GLN A 126 5.26 32.86 -0.08
N GLY A 127 6.09 33.73 -0.61
CA GLY A 127 5.79 34.48 -1.84
C GLY A 127 5.75 33.62 -3.12
N LYS A 128 6.23 32.40 -3.08
CA LYS A 128 6.19 31.42 -4.19
C LYS A 128 5.23 30.25 -3.93
N ARG A 129 4.55 30.26 -2.81
CA ARG A 129 3.64 29.19 -2.43
C ARG A 129 2.54 28.99 -3.49
N ILE A 130 2.44 27.79 -4.03
CA ILE A 130 1.39 27.39 -4.99
C ILE A 130 0.17 26.83 -4.25
N GLY A 131 0.38 26.18 -3.11
CA GLY A 131 -0.66 25.54 -2.32
C GLY A 131 -0.08 24.50 -1.36
N SER A 132 -0.95 23.64 -0.86
CA SER A 132 -0.56 22.43 -0.11
C SER A 132 -0.36 21.26 -1.08
N LEU A 133 0.69 20.45 -0.85
CA LEU A 133 0.89 19.15 -1.49
C LEU A 133 0.67 18.05 -0.45
N LEU A 134 -0.41 17.29 -0.62
CA LEU A 134 -0.73 16.19 0.27
C LEU A 134 0.07 14.95 -0.13
N LEU A 135 0.65 14.29 0.87
CA LEU A 135 1.54 13.14 0.72
C LEU A 135 0.92 11.91 1.39
N ASN A 136 0.95 10.79 0.68
CA ASN A 136 0.58 9.50 1.24
C ASN A 136 1.61 8.43 0.86
N PRO A 137 2.27 7.80 1.85
CA PRO A 137 3.31 6.81 1.61
C PRO A 137 2.81 5.47 1.10
N GLY A 138 1.53 5.17 1.26
CA GLY A 138 0.94 3.87 0.92
C GLY A 138 0.83 2.90 2.08
N GLY A 139 1.14 1.67 1.84
CA GLY A 139 0.92 0.53 2.70
C GLY A 139 -0.21 -0.36 2.12
N PRO A 140 -1.53 -0.23 2.53
CA PRO A 140 -2.11 0.75 3.46
C PRO A 140 -1.52 0.70 4.88
N GLY A 141 -1.78 1.71 5.68
CA GLY A 141 -1.29 1.76 7.06
C GLY A 141 -0.03 2.61 7.27
N GLY A 142 0.65 3.03 6.20
CA GLY A 142 1.81 3.91 6.31
C GLY A 142 1.45 5.34 6.78
N SER A 143 2.23 5.88 7.72
CA SER A 143 2.01 7.21 8.29
C SER A 143 2.48 8.33 7.37
N GLY A 144 1.53 9.16 6.89
CA GLY A 144 1.85 10.40 6.18
C GLY A 144 2.42 11.46 7.11
N VAL A 145 2.02 11.47 8.38
CA VAL A 145 2.63 12.30 9.42
C VAL A 145 4.12 11.95 9.53
N GLY A 146 4.45 10.68 9.70
CA GLY A 146 5.83 10.20 9.74
C GLY A 146 6.64 10.58 8.49
N MET A 147 6.03 10.51 7.30
CA MET A 147 6.68 10.90 6.05
C MET A 147 7.10 12.38 6.03
N VAL A 148 6.29 13.26 6.58
CA VAL A 148 6.59 14.70 6.64
C VAL A 148 7.55 15.03 7.77
N THR A 149 7.44 14.37 8.90
CA THR A 149 8.23 14.70 10.11
C THR A 149 9.62 14.08 10.09
N HIS A 150 9.77 12.83 9.63
CA HIS A 150 11.07 12.15 9.53
C HIS A 150 11.74 12.31 8.14
N GLY A 151 10.96 12.56 7.09
CA GLY A 151 11.45 12.73 5.72
C GLY A 151 12.16 14.06 5.48
N THR A 152 13.23 14.36 6.24
CA THR A 152 13.92 15.67 6.19
C THR A 152 14.50 16.01 4.81
N GLU A 153 14.79 15.00 3.99
CA GLU A 153 15.32 15.17 2.62
C GLU A 153 14.21 15.26 1.56
N PHE A 154 12.99 14.82 1.90
CA PHE A 154 11.89 14.79 0.93
C PHE A 154 11.56 16.19 0.41
N GLY A 155 11.45 16.31 -0.91
CA GLY A 155 11.06 17.55 -1.58
C GLY A 155 12.10 18.68 -1.57
N LYS A 156 13.33 18.45 -1.07
CA LYS A 156 14.42 19.45 -1.14
C LYS A 156 14.76 19.86 -2.57
N ASP A 157 14.45 19.02 -3.55
CA ASP A 157 14.67 19.27 -4.98
C ASP A 157 13.63 20.21 -5.62
N GLY A 158 13.09 21.18 -4.87
CA GLY A 158 12.24 22.26 -5.39
C GLY A 158 10.78 22.22 -4.95
N LEU A 159 10.24 21.09 -4.50
CA LEU A 159 8.83 21.02 -4.01
C LEU A 159 8.64 21.87 -2.75
N ARG A 160 9.60 21.82 -1.81
CA ARG A 160 9.57 22.60 -0.56
C ARG A 160 9.67 24.11 -0.74
N GLU A 161 10.06 24.58 -1.91
CA GLU A 161 10.06 26.01 -2.24
C GLU A 161 8.67 26.47 -2.71
N SER A 162 7.87 25.54 -3.23
CA SER A 162 6.61 25.82 -3.92
C SER A 162 5.37 25.41 -3.13
N TYR A 163 5.51 24.44 -2.23
CA TYR A 163 4.39 23.85 -1.50
C TYR A 163 4.62 23.82 0.00
N ASP A 164 3.53 23.98 0.76
CA ASP A 164 3.48 23.40 2.08
C ASP A 164 3.30 21.89 1.91
N LEU A 165 4.26 21.09 2.40
CA LEU A 165 4.13 19.64 2.39
C LEU A 165 3.24 19.21 3.55
N VAL A 166 2.16 18.51 3.26
CA VAL A 166 1.18 18.06 4.26
C VAL A 166 1.11 16.54 4.24
N GLY A 167 1.47 15.91 5.34
CA GLY A 167 1.22 14.50 5.60
C GLY A 167 0.00 14.33 6.48
N PHE A 168 -0.71 13.26 6.28
CA PHE A 168 -1.84 12.88 7.13
C PHE A 168 -1.81 11.37 7.35
N ASP A 169 -2.27 10.96 8.50
CA ASP A 169 -2.55 9.55 8.74
C ASP A 169 -4.01 9.30 8.39
N PRO A 170 -4.32 8.44 7.43
CA PRO A 170 -5.71 8.08 7.11
C PRO A 170 -6.45 7.54 8.34
N ARG A 171 -7.77 7.47 8.28
CA ARG A 171 -8.58 6.80 9.29
C ARG A 171 -8.06 5.40 9.56
N GLY A 172 -7.93 5.03 10.80
CA GLY A 172 -7.37 3.74 11.22
C GLY A 172 -5.84 3.70 11.35
N VAL A 173 -5.11 4.72 10.87
CA VAL A 173 -3.65 4.69 10.72
C VAL A 173 -2.94 5.59 11.75
N GLY A 174 -1.82 5.12 12.25
CA GLY A 174 -0.82 5.88 12.98
C GLY A 174 -1.38 6.66 14.17
N ALA A 175 -1.14 7.96 14.18
CA ALA A 175 -1.60 8.85 15.24
C ALA A 175 -3.05 9.35 15.07
N SER A 176 -3.75 8.99 13.98
CA SER A 176 -5.20 9.21 13.82
C SER A 176 -6.00 8.36 14.80
N THR A 177 -7.34 8.41 14.75
CA THR A 177 -8.15 7.39 15.42
C THR A 177 -7.79 6.03 14.80
N ALA A 178 -6.95 5.30 15.53
CA ALA A 178 -6.20 4.16 15.01
C ALA A 178 -6.95 2.84 15.17
N VAL A 179 -6.74 1.90 14.24
CA VAL A 179 -7.09 0.49 14.45
C VAL A 179 -6.03 -0.14 15.35
N HIS A 180 -6.47 -0.79 16.41
CA HIS A 180 -5.64 -1.62 17.28
C HIS A 180 -6.29 -2.99 17.43
N CYS A 181 -5.55 -4.04 17.15
CA CYS A 181 -6.05 -5.40 17.23
C CYS A 181 -5.52 -6.11 18.49
N MET A 182 -4.26 -5.91 18.83
CA MET A 182 -3.62 -6.59 19.97
C MET A 182 -2.51 -5.74 20.58
N ASP A 183 -2.08 -6.06 21.79
CA ASP A 183 -0.91 -5.44 22.40
C ASP A 183 0.41 -5.97 21.81
N ASP A 184 1.53 -5.32 22.13
CA ASP A 184 2.86 -5.64 21.60
C ASP A 184 3.26 -7.10 21.83
N ARG A 185 2.98 -7.64 23.01
CA ARG A 185 3.30 -9.01 23.35
C ARG A 185 2.45 -10.01 22.54
N ALA A 186 1.15 -9.76 22.45
CA ALA A 186 0.25 -10.60 21.68
C ALA A 186 0.59 -10.53 20.18
N ARG A 187 1.10 -9.37 19.71
CA ARG A 187 1.58 -9.18 18.35
C ARG A 187 2.85 -10.01 18.11
N ASP A 188 3.84 -9.93 18.99
CA ASP A 188 5.05 -10.77 18.92
C ASP A 188 4.69 -12.28 18.90
N GLU A 189 3.76 -12.72 19.74
CA GLU A 189 3.29 -14.10 19.77
C GLU A 189 2.54 -14.49 18.49
N PHE A 190 1.75 -13.56 17.92
CA PHE A 190 1.00 -13.76 16.68
C PHE A 190 1.93 -13.86 15.47
N ASP A 191 2.91 -12.96 15.34
CA ASP A 191 3.83 -12.92 14.20
C ASP A 191 4.86 -14.06 14.24
N ASN A 192 5.24 -14.54 15.44
CA ASN A 192 6.09 -15.73 15.63
C ASN A 192 5.35 -17.07 15.48
N SER A 193 4.03 -17.05 15.38
CA SER A 193 3.23 -18.27 15.39
C SER A 193 3.36 -19.01 14.06
N ASP A 194 3.95 -20.20 14.09
CA ASP A 194 3.91 -21.17 12.99
C ASP A 194 2.58 -21.97 12.96
N VAL A 195 1.58 -21.56 13.73
CA VAL A 195 0.27 -22.24 13.80
C VAL A 195 -0.48 -22.05 12.50
N ARG A 196 -0.57 -23.12 11.73
CA ARG A 196 -1.19 -23.20 10.40
C ARG A 196 -2.46 -24.06 10.45
N ASP A 197 -3.35 -23.73 11.38
CA ASP A 197 -4.61 -24.46 11.62
C ASP A 197 -5.83 -23.76 10.96
N GLY A 198 -5.59 -22.78 10.09
CA GLY A 198 -6.64 -21.98 9.44
C GLY A 198 -7.37 -21.02 10.39
N THR A 199 -6.93 -20.89 11.66
CA THR A 199 -7.58 -20.00 12.64
C THR A 199 -6.93 -18.62 12.74
N ARG A 200 -5.77 -18.41 12.11
CA ARG A 200 -4.98 -17.19 12.22
C ARG A 200 -5.81 -15.94 11.88
N GLY A 201 -6.43 -15.91 10.71
CA GLY A 201 -7.24 -14.77 10.27
C GLY A 201 -8.43 -14.51 11.19
N LYS A 202 -9.09 -15.58 11.67
CA LYS A 202 -10.19 -15.41 12.63
C LYS A 202 -9.72 -14.82 13.96
N ARG A 203 -8.57 -15.24 14.47
CA ARG A 203 -8.01 -14.68 15.72
C ARG A 203 -7.71 -13.19 15.58
N LEU A 204 -7.13 -12.80 14.43
CA LEU A 204 -6.87 -11.39 14.14
C LEU A 204 -8.18 -10.60 14.01
N ALA A 205 -9.14 -11.09 13.24
CA ALA A 205 -10.44 -10.45 13.08
C ALA A 205 -11.19 -10.27 14.41
N ASP A 206 -11.20 -11.30 15.27
CA ASP A 206 -11.83 -11.26 16.60
C ASP A 206 -11.13 -10.22 17.50
N ALA A 207 -9.80 -10.17 17.49
CA ALA A 207 -9.02 -9.22 18.29
C ALA A 207 -9.25 -7.77 17.80
N CYS A 208 -9.24 -7.56 16.49
CA CYS A 208 -9.54 -6.23 15.92
C CYS A 208 -10.98 -5.80 16.24
N ALA A 209 -11.95 -6.70 16.12
CA ALA A 209 -13.35 -6.42 16.45
C ALA A 209 -13.55 -6.07 17.94
N ALA A 210 -12.81 -6.73 18.83
CA ALA A 210 -12.88 -6.46 20.27
C ALA A 210 -12.31 -5.08 20.62
N ASN A 211 -11.23 -4.64 19.98
CA ASN A 211 -10.50 -3.44 20.34
C ASN A 211 -10.84 -2.21 19.49
N SER A 212 -11.32 -2.41 18.25
CA SER A 212 -11.59 -1.33 17.28
C SER A 212 -12.92 -1.47 16.53
N GLY A 213 -13.83 -2.34 17.02
CA GLY A 213 -15.01 -2.78 16.28
C GLY A 213 -15.90 -1.69 15.70
N LYS A 214 -16.04 -0.53 16.35
CA LYS A 214 -16.80 0.61 15.82
C LYS A 214 -16.16 1.24 14.58
N LEU A 215 -14.83 1.24 14.51
CA LEU A 215 -14.08 1.89 13.44
C LEU A 215 -14.00 1.01 12.19
N LEU A 216 -13.92 -0.31 12.37
CA LEU A 216 -13.64 -1.26 11.29
C LEU A 216 -14.59 -1.20 10.08
N PRO A 217 -15.91 -0.96 10.23
CA PRO A 217 -16.81 -0.81 9.09
C PRO A 217 -16.52 0.43 8.22
N HIS A 218 -15.72 1.37 8.73
CA HIS A 218 -15.54 2.70 8.17
C HIS A 218 -14.09 3.02 7.76
N VAL A 219 -13.19 2.02 7.72
CA VAL A 219 -11.77 2.25 7.38
C VAL A 219 -11.46 2.14 5.88
N GLY A 220 -12.45 1.76 5.06
CA GLY A 220 -12.25 1.55 3.63
C GLY A 220 -11.78 2.82 2.89
N THR A 221 -11.09 2.61 1.79
CA THR A 221 -10.43 3.67 1.00
C THR A 221 -11.40 4.72 0.46
N ARG A 222 -12.68 4.36 0.21
CA ARG A 222 -13.69 5.36 -0.21
C ARG A 222 -13.93 6.44 0.83
N ASP A 223 -13.97 6.08 2.10
CA ASP A 223 -14.15 7.05 3.19
C ASP A 223 -12.86 7.82 3.44
N ALA A 224 -11.70 7.19 3.33
CA ALA A 224 -10.41 7.89 3.36
C ALA A 224 -10.27 8.93 2.21
N ALA A 225 -10.83 8.66 1.04
CA ALA A 225 -10.87 9.64 -0.05
C ALA A 225 -11.81 10.83 0.24
N ARG A 226 -12.90 10.61 0.99
CA ARG A 226 -13.76 11.69 1.49
C ARG A 226 -13.04 12.52 2.56
N ASP A 227 -12.28 11.87 3.42
CA ASP A 227 -11.41 12.56 4.40
C ASP A 227 -10.41 13.48 3.71
N LEU A 228 -9.82 13.04 2.59
CA LEU A 228 -8.92 13.88 1.78
C LEU A 228 -9.62 15.15 1.28
N ASP A 229 -10.88 15.06 0.86
CA ASP A 229 -11.60 16.25 0.40
C ASP A 229 -11.96 17.18 1.56
N VAL A 230 -12.33 16.64 2.72
CA VAL A 230 -12.51 17.44 3.94
C VAL A 230 -11.21 18.14 4.30
N LEU A 231 -10.07 17.43 4.28
CA LEU A 231 -8.76 18.02 4.55
C LEU A 231 -8.41 19.13 3.56
N ARG A 232 -8.64 18.91 2.26
CA ARG A 232 -8.49 19.93 1.22
C ARG A 232 -9.28 21.19 1.59
N GLY A 233 -10.56 21.04 1.92
CA GLY A 233 -11.43 22.17 2.28
C GLY A 233 -10.98 22.87 3.57
N ALA A 234 -10.64 22.14 4.61
CA ALA A 234 -10.15 22.68 5.89
C ALA A 234 -8.80 23.41 5.74
N LEU A 235 -7.97 23.02 4.78
CA LEU A 235 -6.75 23.74 4.40
C LEU A 235 -7.03 25.01 3.58
N GLY A 236 -8.26 25.23 3.15
CA GLY A 236 -8.64 26.34 2.27
C GLY A 236 -8.17 26.17 0.82
N GLU A 237 -7.81 24.95 0.41
CA GLU A 237 -7.31 24.69 -0.94
C GLU A 237 -8.47 24.49 -1.92
N PRO A 238 -8.52 25.21 -3.05
CA PRO A 238 -9.56 25.02 -4.06
C PRO A 238 -9.45 23.67 -4.78
N LYS A 239 -8.25 23.13 -4.85
CA LYS A 239 -7.91 21.88 -5.52
C LYS A 239 -6.93 21.05 -4.68
N LEU A 240 -7.06 19.73 -4.75
CA LEU A 240 -6.12 18.79 -4.12
C LEU A 240 -4.90 18.61 -5.00
N ASN A 241 -3.71 19.06 -4.55
CA ASN A 241 -2.45 18.58 -5.12
C ASN A 241 -2.00 17.39 -4.29
N TYR A 242 -1.61 16.31 -4.95
CA TYR A 242 -1.40 15.02 -4.30
C TYR A 242 -0.22 14.25 -4.90
N LEU A 243 0.57 13.64 -4.05
CA LEU A 243 1.60 12.67 -4.43
C LEU A 243 1.41 11.43 -3.56
N GLY A 244 0.90 10.39 -4.17
CA GLY A 244 0.65 9.11 -3.52
C GLY A 244 1.56 8.02 -4.05
N PHE A 245 2.10 7.22 -3.12
CA PHE A 245 2.97 6.10 -3.40
C PHE A 245 2.26 4.78 -3.13
N SER A 246 2.48 3.76 -3.96
CA SER A 246 1.98 2.41 -3.71
C SER A 246 0.45 2.41 -3.50
N TYR A 247 -0.07 1.89 -2.39
CA TYR A 247 -1.50 2.02 -2.03
C TYR A 247 -2.00 3.47 -2.09
N GLY A 248 -1.16 4.47 -1.85
CA GLY A 248 -1.53 5.88 -2.02
C GLY A 248 -2.00 6.21 -3.44
N THR A 249 -1.62 5.42 -4.44
CA THR A 249 -2.14 5.55 -5.82
C THR A 249 -3.58 5.06 -5.92
N TYR A 250 -3.93 4.01 -5.18
CA TYR A 250 -5.31 3.53 -5.07
C TYR A 250 -6.19 4.56 -4.36
N LEU A 251 -5.74 5.12 -3.23
CA LEU A 251 -6.43 6.21 -2.53
C LEU A 251 -6.61 7.43 -3.46
N GLY A 252 -5.55 7.84 -4.18
CA GLY A 252 -5.60 8.92 -5.15
C GLY A 252 -6.60 8.66 -6.29
N SER A 253 -6.64 7.44 -6.81
CA SER A 253 -7.61 7.07 -7.86
C SER A 253 -9.06 7.10 -7.35
N ARG A 254 -9.32 6.63 -6.12
CA ARG A 254 -10.65 6.74 -5.49
C ARG A 254 -11.05 8.19 -5.20
N TYR A 255 -10.09 9.07 -4.92
CA TYR A 255 -10.35 10.51 -4.83
C TYR A 255 -10.74 11.10 -6.18
N LEU A 256 -9.99 10.79 -7.24
CA LEU A 256 -10.28 11.26 -8.60
C LEU A 256 -11.67 10.84 -9.09
N GLU A 257 -12.15 9.67 -8.69
CA GLU A 257 -13.50 9.20 -9.02
C GLU A 257 -14.60 9.98 -8.28
N GLN A 258 -14.39 10.26 -7.00
CA GLN A 258 -15.41 10.90 -6.15
C GLN A 258 -15.43 12.42 -6.31
N PHE A 259 -14.27 13.04 -6.57
CA PHE A 259 -14.06 14.48 -6.59
C PHE A 259 -13.23 14.95 -7.79
N PRO A 260 -13.60 14.59 -9.04
CA PRO A 260 -12.79 14.93 -10.21
C PRO A 260 -12.63 16.45 -10.41
N ASP A 261 -13.66 17.22 -10.08
CA ASP A 261 -13.65 18.69 -10.14
C ASP A 261 -12.84 19.36 -9.01
N LYS A 262 -12.46 18.62 -7.97
CA LYS A 262 -11.62 19.10 -6.86
C LYS A 262 -10.15 18.71 -7.00
N ALA A 263 -9.82 17.84 -7.96
CA ALA A 263 -8.44 17.46 -8.24
C ALA A 263 -7.64 18.62 -8.81
N GLY A 264 -6.39 18.73 -8.40
CA GLY A 264 -5.36 19.61 -8.91
C GLY A 264 -4.27 18.82 -9.65
N ARG A 265 -3.02 18.95 -9.23
CA ARG A 265 -1.89 18.20 -9.77
C ARG A 265 -1.72 16.91 -8.97
N VAL A 266 -1.98 15.77 -9.62
CA VAL A 266 -1.98 14.47 -8.98
C VAL A 266 -0.90 13.59 -9.60
N VAL A 267 -0.02 13.07 -8.76
CA VAL A 267 1.01 12.09 -9.12
C VAL A 267 0.74 10.79 -8.39
N LEU A 268 0.77 9.68 -9.12
CA LEU A 268 0.52 8.32 -8.65
C LEU A 268 1.74 7.46 -8.97
N ASP A 269 2.58 7.19 -7.98
CA ASP A 269 3.87 6.52 -8.14
C ASP A 269 3.86 5.11 -7.52
N GLY A 270 4.24 4.11 -8.31
CA GLY A 270 4.09 2.70 -7.92
C GLY A 270 2.62 2.30 -7.92
N ALA A 271 2.01 2.38 -9.09
CA ALA A 271 0.57 2.35 -9.28
C ALA A 271 -0.07 1.00 -8.97
N VAL A 272 -1.20 1.00 -8.27
CA VAL A 272 -2.06 -0.17 -8.04
C VAL A 272 -3.11 -0.26 -9.15
N ASP A 273 -3.26 -1.45 -9.73
CA ASP A 273 -4.36 -1.75 -10.67
C ASP A 273 -5.65 -2.07 -9.90
N SER A 274 -6.61 -1.16 -9.96
CA SER A 274 -7.88 -1.25 -9.22
C SER A 274 -8.87 -2.29 -9.78
N THR A 275 -8.54 -2.95 -10.88
CA THR A 275 -9.40 -3.99 -11.49
C THR A 275 -9.11 -5.38 -10.95
N LEU A 276 -8.01 -5.56 -10.22
CA LEU A 276 -7.59 -6.85 -9.73
C LEU A 276 -8.38 -7.28 -8.49
N SER A 277 -8.72 -8.57 -8.45
CA SER A 277 -9.08 -9.21 -7.19
C SER A 277 -7.86 -9.27 -6.27
N GLN A 278 -8.06 -9.40 -4.96
CA GLN A 278 -6.94 -9.57 -4.02
C GLN A 278 -6.10 -10.81 -4.35
N LEU A 279 -6.72 -11.88 -4.85
CA LEU A 279 -5.99 -13.07 -5.31
C LEU A 279 -5.08 -12.76 -6.50
N ASP A 280 -5.60 -12.08 -7.53
CA ASP A 280 -4.79 -11.71 -8.71
C ASP A 280 -3.68 -10.74 -8.36
N HIS A 281 -3.98 -9.78 -7.47
CA HIS A 281 -3.01 -8.84 -6.92
C HIS A 281 -1.86 -9.61 -6.23
N ALA A 282 -2.16 -10.52 -5.31
CA ALA A 282 -1.17 -11.32 -4.60
C ALA A 282 -0.33 -12.18 -5.55
N VAL A 283 -0.96 -12.84 -6.53
CA VAL A 283 -0.25 -13.65 -7.53
C VAL A 283 0.75 -12.80 -8.33
N GLN A 284 0.30 -11.65 -8.87
CA GLN A 284 1.16 -10.81 -9.71
C GLN A 284 2.30 -10.17 -8.89
N GLN A 285 2.02 -9.79 -7.66
CA GLN A 285 3.02 -9.26 -6.74
C GLN A 285 4.08 -10.32 -6.40
N ASN A 286 3.69 -11.55 -6.05
CA ASN A 286 4.63 -12.63 -5.77
C ASN A 286 5.50 -12.99 -6.98
N VAL A 287 4.94 -12.99 -8.18
CA VAL A 287 5.72 -13.17 -9.43
C VAL A 287 6.76 -12.04 -9.59
N SER A 288 6.43 -10.81 -9.23
CA SER A 288 7.38 -9.69 -9.30
C SER A 288 8.45 -9.75 -8.22
N PHE A 289 8.10 -10.22 -7.01
CA PHE A 289 9.10 -10.49 -5.97
C PHE A 289 10.06 -11.61 -6.35
N GLU A 290 9.57 -12.67 -7.02
CA GLU A 290 10.46 -13.72 -7.55
C GLU A 290 11.48 -13.14 -8.54
N LYS A 291 11.04 -12.24 -9.44
CA LYS A 291 11.92 -11.56 -10.39
C LYS A 291 12.95 -10.68 -9.68
N ALA A 292 12.52 -9.90 -8.70
CA ALA A 292 13.41 -9.06 -7.91
C ALA A 292 14.41 -9.88 -7.08
N LEU A 293 13.98 -11.03 -6.50
CA LEU A 293 14.87 -11.96 -5.80
C LEU A 293 15.96 -12.51 -6.72
N ARG A 294 15.60 -12.87 -7.96
CA ARG A 294 16.55 -13.33 -8.98
C ARG A 294 17.47 -12.21 -9.43
N ALA A 295 16.95 -10.99 -9.61
CA ALA A 295 17.74 -9.81 -9.95
C ALA A 295 18.77 -9.49 -8.86
N PHE A 296 18.35 -9.49 -7.58
CA PHE A 296 19.25 -9.36 -6.43
C PHE A 296 20.33 -10.45 -6.42
N ALA A 297 19.95 -11.72 -6.61
CA ALA A 297 20.92 -12.82 -6.63
C ALA A 297 21.93 -12.68 -7.78
N ALA A 298 21.46 -12.25 -8.96
CA ALA A 298 22.31 -11.98 -10.12
C ALA A 298 23.25 -10.77 -9.91
N ASP A 299 22.81 -9.74 -9.17
CA ASP A 299 23.68 -8.67 -8.73
C ASP A 299 24.71 -9.16 -7.71
N CYS A 300 24.26 -9.89 -6.67
CA CYS A 300 25.12 -10.38 -5.60
C CYS A 300 26.35 -11.12 -6.16
N VAL A 301 26.17 -12.03 -7.12
CA VAL A 301 27.30 -12.83 -7.65
C VAL A 301 28.37 -12.01 -8.39
N LYS A 302 28.04 -10.79 -8.80
CA LYS A 302 29.00 -9.83 -9.39
C LYS A 302 29.80 -9.09 -8.35
N GLN A 303 29.32 -9.08 -7.09
CA GLN A 303 29.91 -8.30 -6.00
C GLN A 303 30.88 -9.13 -5.16
N LYS A 304 31.90 -8.47 -4.61
CA LYS A 304 32.80 -9.09 -3.63
C LYS A 304 32.03 -9.43 -2.36
N GLY A 305 32.28 -10.63 -1.81
CA GLY A 305 31.66 -11.06 -0.55
C GLY A 305 30.30 -11.72 -0.71
N CYS A 306 29.81 -11.92 -1.93
CA CYS A 306 28.57 -12.69 -2.15
C CYS A 306 28.75 -14.15 -1.66
N SER A 307 27.89 -14.58 -0.72
CA SER A 307 27.89 -15.94 -0.18
C SER A 307 27.09 -16.95 -1.03
N LEU A 308 26.37 -16.44 -2.03
CA LEU A 308 25.49 -17.25 -2.87
C LEU A 308 26.22 -18.02 -3.97
N GLY A 309 27.51 -17.74 -4.19
CA GLY A 309 28.32 -18.39 -5.22
C GLY A 309 28.65 -17.47 -6.37
N LYS A 310 28.86 -18.04 -7.57
CA LYS A 310 29.27 -17.28 -8.78
C LYS A 310 28.31 -17.47 -9.95
N ASP A 311 27.36 -18.38 -9.83
CA ASP A 311 26.39 -18.70 -10.87
C ASP A 311 25.05 -18.01 -10.52
N PRO A 312 24.59 -17.02 -11.29
CA PRO A 312 23.37 -16.28 -11.00
C PRO A 312 22.11 -17.16 -11.04
N GLU A 313 22.05 -18.20 -11.88
CA GLU A 313 20.90 -19.10 -11.97
C GLU A 313 20.75 -19.94 -10.69
N GLN A 314 21.84 -20.31 -10.06
CA GLN A 314 21.85 -21.11 -8.83
C GLN A 314 21.75 -20.24 -7.56
N ALA A 315 22.15 -18.97 -7.64
CA ALA A 315 22.28 -18.11 -6.48
C ALA A 315 20.93 -17.86 -5.78
N ALA A 316 19.87 -17.59 -6.53
CA ALA A 316 18.54 -17.38 -5.98
C ALA A 316 18.01 -18.64 -5.27
N GLY A 317 18.15 -19.81 -5.91
CA GLY A 317 17.77 -21.10 -5.31
C GLY A 317 18.59 -21.41 -4.04
N LYS A 318 19.89 -21.07 -4.02
CA LYS A 318 20.73 -21.23 -2.83
C LYS A 318 20.29 -20.32 -1.67
N LEU A 319 19.87 -19.10 -1.98
CA LEU A 319 19.30 -18.20 -0.99
C LEU A 319 18.00 -18.76 -0.43
N ALA A 320 17.05 -19.13 -1.28
CA ALA A 320 15.78 -19.71 -0.88
C ALA A 320 15.97 -20.96 -0.02
N ALA A 321 16.83 -21.89 -0.44
CA ALA A 321 17.14 -23.10 0.33
C ALA A 321 17.76 -22.80 1.72
N PHE A 322 18.57 -21.75 1.83
CA PHE A 322 19.08 -21.32 3.14
C PHE A 322 17.96 -20.76 4.03
N LEU A 323 17.11 -19.86 3.48
CA LEU A 323 16.01 -19.27 4.23
C LEU A 323 15.01 -20.35 4.71
N ASP A 324 14.67 -21.31 3.84
CA ASP A 324 13.79 -22.42 4.21
C ASP A 324 14.44 -23.39 5.21
N GLY A 325 15.74 -23.54 5.15
CA GLY A 325 16.49 -24.36 6.09
C GLY A 325 16.33 -23.90 7.55
N LEU A 326 16.03 -22.63 7.76
CA LEU A 326 15.79 -22.03 9.08
C LEU A 326 14.49 -22.53 9.74
N LYS A 327 13.57 -23.15 9.00
CA LYS A 327 12.42 -23.89 9.59
C LYS A 327 12.89 -24.96 10.56
N LYS A 328 13.98 -25.64 10.23
CA LYS A 328 14.54 -26.75 11.05
C LYS A 328 15.62 -26.27 12.02
N ASN A 329 16.41 -25.29 11.62
CA ASN A 329 17.58 -24.81 12.34
C ASN A 329 17.59 -23.28 12.43
N PRO A 330 16.68 -22.67 13.22
CA PRO A 330 16.63 -21.21 13.36
C PRO A 330 17.91 -20.69 14.03
N LEU A 331 18.41 -19.53 13.58
CA LEU A 331 19.59 -18.91 14.17
C LEU A 331 19.21 -18.14 15.44
N THR A 332 20.03 -18.26 16.48
CA THR A 332 19.87 -17.44 17.68
C THR A 332 20.55 -16.10 17.46
N THR A 333 19.86 -15.01 17.72
CA THR A 333 20.36 -13.63 17.63
C THR A 333 20.97 -13.17 18.95
N SER A 334 21.63 -12.03 18.95
CA SER A 334 22.33 -11.50 20.13
C SER A 334 21.39 -11.10 21.27
N ASP A 335 20.13 -10.77 20.98
CA ASP A 335 19.06 -10.48 21.94
C ASP A 335 18.34 -11.74 22.44
N GLY A 336 18.74 -12.93 21.98
CA GLY A 336 18.18 -14.23 22.39
C GLY A 336 16.98 -14.69 21.59
N ARG A 337 16.43 -13.86 20.70
CA ARG A 337 15.35 -14.25 19.78
C ARG A 337 15.84 -15.27 18.74
N LYS A 338 14.92 -15.75 17.93
CA LYS A 338 15.21 -16.69 16.85
C LYS A 338 14.90 -16.06 15.49
N LEU A 339 15.88 -16.04 14.61
CA LEU A 339 15.62 -15.83 13.19
C LEU A 339 15.04 -17.13 12.62
N THR A 340 13.73 -17.20 12.51
CA THR A 340 13.01 -18.30 11.86
C THR A 340 13.01 -18.13 10.34
N SER A 341 12.53 -19.11 9.60
CA SER A 341 12.38 -19.02 8.15
C SER A 341 11.44 -17.88 7.74
N GLY A 342 10.31 -17.70 8.44
CA GLY A 342 9.37 -16.62 8.15
C GLY A 342 10.01 -15.24 8.28
N TYR A 343 10.66 -14.96 9.42
CA TYR A 343 11.40 -13.70 9.60
C TYR A 343 12.51 -13.50 8.56
N ALA A 344 13.24 -14.57 8.22
CA ALA A 344 14.32 -14.47 7.24
C ALA A 344 13.81 -14.15 5.82
N TRP A 345 12.69 -14.74 5.42
CA TRP A 345 12.02 -14.40 4.17
C TRP A 345 11.48 -12.97 4.21
N THR A 346 10.76 -12.58 5.25
CA THR A 346 10.25 -11.21 5.40
C THR A 346 11.37 -10.18 5.32
N GLY A 347 12.44 -10.34 6.11
CA GLY A 347 13.59 -9.43 6.06
C GLY A 347 14.32 -9.42 4.71
N THR A 348 14.33 -10.55 3.99
CA THR A 348 14.90 -10.61 2.64
C THR A 348 14.01 -9.84 1.64
N LEU A 349 12.72 -10.12 1.63
CA LEU A 349 11.79 -9.52 0.67
C LEU A 349 11.60 -8.02 0.92
N SER A 350 11.60 -7.57 2.18
CA SER A 350 11.51 -6.14 2.51
C SER A 350 12.64 -5.31 1.89
N MET A 351 13.84 -5.88 1.79
CA MET A 351 14.99 -5.20 1.19
C MET A 351 14.93 -5.11 -0.34
N LEU A 352 14.08 -5.90 -0.98
CA LEU A 352 13.86 -5.83 -2.44
C LEU A 352 13.05 -4.60 -2.86
N TYR A 353 12.35 -3.95 -1.93
CA TYR A 353 11.75 -2.64 -2.17
C TYR A 353 12.77 -1.54 -2.45
N GLY A 354 14.00 -1.74 -1.99
CA GLY A 354 15.09 -0.80 -2.12
C GLY A 354 15.84 -0.86 -3.46
N ASN A 355 16.92 -0.14 -3.51
CA ASN A 355 17.86 -0.06 -4.64
C ASN A 355 19.18 -0.76 -4.33
N ALA A 356 20.21 -0.46 -5.10
CA ALA A 356 21.57 -1.01 -4.93
C ALA A 356 22.11 -0.90 -3.49
N THR A 357 21.81 0.19 -2.77
CA THR A 357 22.22 0.36 -1.36
C THR A 357 21.54 -0.64 -0.45
N SER A 358 20.23 -0.82 -0.59
CA SER A 358 19.46 -1.83 0.18
C SER A 358 19.95 -3.24 -0.14
N TRP A 359 20.27 -3.50 -1.40
CA TRP A 359 20.82 -4.79 -1.83
C TRP A 359 22.23 -5.05 -1.27
N GLU A 360 23.03 -4.01 -1.05
CA GLU A 360 24.30 -4.17 -0.34
C GLU A 360 24.11 -4.62 1.11
N TYR A 361 23.16 -4.01 1.82
CA TYR A 361 22.80 -4.43 3.18
C TYR A 361 22.28 -5.87 3.20
N LEU A 362 21.37 -6.22 2.31
CA LEU A 362 20.86 -7.58 2.21
C LEU A 362 21.98 -8.59 1.94
N ARG A 363 22.86 -8.31 0.98
CA ARG A 363 24.00 -9.17 0.65
C ARG A 363 24.90 -9.42 1.86
N ASN A 364 25.20 -8.39 2.61
CA ASN A 364 26.03 -8.47 3.81
C ASN A 364 25.31 -9.27 4.91
N SER A 365 24.04 -9.04 5.13
CA SER A 365 23.23 -9.72 6.14
C SER A 365 23.07 -11.22 5.84
N VAL A 366 22.81 -11.57 4.58
CA VAL A 366 22.78 -12.95 4.10
C VAL A 366 24.15 -13.62 4.29
N ALA A 367 25.26 -12.94 3.97
CA ALA A 367 26.60 -13.49 4.18
C ALA A 367 26.89 -13.72 5.68
N TRP A 368 26.48 -12.81 6.57
CA TRP A 368 26.62 -13.01 8.02
C TRP A 368 25.81 -14.19 8.52
N ALA A 369 24.59 -14.32 8.08
CA ALA A 369 23.71 -15.44 8.46
C ALA A 369 24.25 -16.78 7.93
N MET A 370 24.57 -16.88 6.63
CA MET A 370 25.01 -18.13 6.01
C MET A 370 26.42 -18.58 6.45
N VAL A 371 27.35 -17.64 6.63
CA VAL A 371 28.78 -17.98 6.85
C VAL A 371 29.15 -17.95 8.33
N ARG A 372 28.49 -17.09 9.12
CA ARG A 372 28.82 -16.91 10.55
C ARG A 372 27.73 -17.38 11.50
N GLY A 373 26.60 -17.82 10.99
CA GLY A 373 25.44 -18.22 11.81
C GLY A 373 24.85 -17.09 12.64
N LYS A 374 24.95 -15.83 12.15
CA LYS A 374 24.48 -14.62 12.82
C LYS A 374 23.26 -14.05 12.10
N GLY A 375 22.09 -14.19 12.72
CA GLY A 375 20.80 -13.79 12.15
C GLY A 375 20.36 -12.36 12.43
N ASP A 376 21.09 -11.63 13.25
CA ASP A 376 20.70 -10.34 13.83
C ASP A 376 20.25 -9.31 12.78
N TYR A 377 20.99 -9.18 11.70
CA TYR A 377 20.65 -8.19 10.67
C TYR A 377 19.43 -8.56 9.84
N LEU A 378 19.24 -9.84 9.50
CA LEU A 378 18.03 -10.27 8.80
C LEU A 378 16.79 -10.16 9.70
N LEU A 379 16.96 -10.43 11.02
CA LEU A 379 15.88 -10.24 11.98
C LEU A 379 15.52 -8.76 12.12
N ALA A 380 16.52 -7.86 12.20
CA ALA A 380 16.27 -6.43 12.27
C ALA A 380 15.53 -5.88 11.01
N MET A 381 15.81 -6.44 9.83
CA MET A 381 15.06 -6.10 8.61
C MET A 381 13.60 -6.57 8.67
N ALA A 382 13.36 -7.72 9.29
CA ALA A 382 12.00 -8.21 9.53
C ALA A 382 11.29 -7.36 10.59
N ASP A 383 11.98 -6.99 11.67
CA ASP A 383 11.45 -6.09 12.71
C ASP A 383 11.04 -4.74 12.11
N ASP A 384 11.88 -4.15 11.25
CA ASP A 384 11.55 -2.90 10.56
C ASP A 384 10.30 -3.05 9.68
N TYR A 385 10.16 -4.19 8.99
CA TYR A 385 8.95 -4.50 8.21
C TYR A 385 7.70 -4.68 9.08
N TYR A 386 7.84 -5.31 10.25
CA TYR A 386 6.76 -5.46 11.22
C TYR A 386 6.55 -4.22 12.09
N SER A 387 7.28 -3.14 11.82
CA SER A 387 7.27 -1.89 12.60
C SER A 387 7.52 -2.13 14.09
N ARG A 388 8.38 -3.08 14.40
CA ARG A 388 8.81 -3.44 15.75
C ARG A 388 10.09 -2.70 16.13
N ASP A 389 10.04 -1.90 17.18
CA ASP A 389 11.20 -1.16 17.68
C ASP A 389 12.15 -2.01 18.57
N GLU A 390 13.26 -1.37 19.02
CA GLU A 390 14.27 -2.01 19.87
C GLU A 390 13.71 -2.42 21.25
N ASP A 391 12.66 -1.75 21.73
CA ASP A 391 11.98 -2.04 23.00
C ASP A 391 10.88 -3.10 22.84
N GLY A 392 10.66 -3.61 21.63
CA GLY A 392 9.64 -4.61 21.31
C GLY A 392 8.24 -4.03 21.17
N LYS A 393 8.11 -2.73 20.92
CA LYS A 393 6.84 -2.11 20.64
C LYS A 393 6.55 -2.14 19.14
N HIS A 394 5.29 -2.29 18.81
CA HIS A 394 4.79 -2.21 17.46
C HIS A 394 3.99 -0.92 17.24
N ASP A 395 4.16 -0.29 16.09
CA ASP A 395 3.14 0.64 15.63
C ASP A 395 1.91 -0.14 15.10
N ASN A 396 0.85 0.57 14.70
CA ASN A 396 -0.37 -0.08 14.25
C ASN A 396 -0.43 -0.34 12.74
N MET A 397 0.69 -0.24 12.03
CA MET A 397 0.70 -0.29 10.57
C MET A 397 0.07 -1.59 10.02
N LEU A 398 0.41 -2.74 10.59
CA LEU A 398 -0.12 -4.03 10.14
C LEU A 398 -1.59 -4.23 10.51
N ASP A 399 -2.02 -3.73 11.67
CA ASP A 399 -3.43 -3.73 12.06
C ASP A 399 -4.27 -2.91 11.08
N ALA A 400 -3.81 -1.70 10.78
CA ALA A 400 -4.43 -0.81 9.81
C ALA A 400 -4.40 -1.39 8.39
N TYR A 401 -3.27 -2.01 8.00
CA TYR A 401 -3.15 -2.69 6.71
C TYR A 401 -4.25 -3.71 6.53
N THR A 402 -4.35 -4.68 7.44
CA THR A 402 -5.34 -5.76 7.33
C THR A 402 -6.76 -5.20 7.34
N ALA A 403 -7.05 -4.26 8.23
CA ALA A 403 -8.40 -3.67 8.33
C ALA A 403 -8.82 -2.95 7.04
N ILE A 404 -7.93 -2.14 6.44
CA ILE A 404 -8.20 -1.40 5.22
C ILE A 404 -8.26 -2.36 4.02
N HIS A 405 -7.28 -3.25 3.91
CA HIS A 405 -7.18 -4.20 2.81
C HIS A 405 -8.40 -5.13 2.74
N CYS A 406 -8.87 -5.61 3.88
CA CYS A 406 -10.05 -6.48 3.92
C CYS A 406 -11.39 -5.72 3.79
N ALA A 407 -11.40 -4.40 4.05
CA ALA A 407 -12.58 -3.56 3.87
C ALA A 407 -12.78 -3.11 2.41
N ASP A 408 -11.70 -3.09 1.62
CA ASP A 408 -11.72 -2.62 0.22
C ASP A 408 -12.23 -3.70 -0.76
N PRO A 409 -12.65 -3.31 -1.99
CA PRO A 409 -13.09 -4.22 -3.04
C PRO A 409 -12.06 -5.31 -3.38
N GLY A 410 -12.55 -6.50 -3.74
CA GLY A 410 -11.72 -7.62 -4.17
C GLY A 410 -11.40 -8.64 -3.09
N ALA A 411 -11.84 -8.42 -1.85
CA ALA A 411 -11.68 -9.35 -0.72
C ALA A 411 -12.65 -10.56 -0.75
N ASP A 412 -13.32 -10.78 -1.88
CA ASP A 412 -14.22 -11.93 -2.03
C ASP A 412 -13.45 -13.25 -1.95
N VAL A 413 -14.04 -14.24 -1.30
CA VAL A 413 -13.45 -15.58 -1.21
C VAL A 413 -13.41 -16.20 -2.61
N PRO A 414 -12.22 -16.52 -3.15
CA PRO A 414 -12.12 -17.12 -4.47
C PRO A 414 -12.74 -18.51 -4.53
N THR A 415 -13.21 -18.89 -5.72
CA THR A 415 -13.64 -20.26 -5.99
C THR A 415 -12.44 -21.21 -6.01
N GLU A 416 -12.68 -22.52 -5.82
CA GLU A 416 -11.64 -23.54 -5.93
C GLU A 416 -10.91 -23.51 -7.28
N ALA A 417 -11.63 -23.22 -8.37
CA ALA A 417 -11.04 -23.10 -9.70
C ALA A 417 -10.10 -21.89 -9.83
N GLN A 418 -10.47 -20.74 -9.26
CA GLN A 418 -9.61 -19.55 -9.22
C GLN A 418 -8.35 -19.81 -8.40
N PHE A 419 -8.51 -20.48 -7.27
CA PHE A 419 -7.39 -20.90 -6.46
C PHE A 419 -6.42 -21.83 -7.20
N ALA A 420 -6.95 -22.84 -7.89
CA ALA A 420 -6.15 -23.76 -8.65
C ALA A 420 -5.32 -23.05 -9.73
N ALA A 421 -5.96 -22.15 -10.47
CA ALA A 421 -5.29 -21.37 -11.50
C ALA A 421 -4.19 -20.46 -10.92
N ALA A 422 -4.47 -19.80 -9.80
CA ALA A 422 -3.52 -18.96 -9.09
C ALA A 422 -2.29 -19.76 -8.62
N LYS A 423 -2.51 -20.92 -8.03
CA LYS A 423 -1.43 -21.82 -7.58
C LYS A 423 -0.57 -22.26 -8.75
N GLN A 424 -1.19 -22.73 -9.81
CA GLN A 424 -0.43 -23.18 -10.97
C GLN A 424 0.45 -22.05 -11.50
N LYS A 425 -0.11 -20.85 -11.61
CA LYS A 425 0.64 -19.68 -12.05
C LYS A 425 1.80 -19.33 -11.14
N LEU A 426 1.60 -19.35 -9.83
CA LEU A 426 2.69 -19.10 -8.87
C LEU A 426 3.77 -20.18 -8.93
N HIS A 427 3.37 -21.45 -9.04
CA HIS A 427 4.33 -22.54 -9.19
C HIS A 427 5.18 -22.38 -10.46
N ASP A 428 4.58 -21.96 -11.56
CA ASP A 428 5.27 -21.83 -12.84
C ASP A 428 6.13 -20.56 -12.94
N GLU A 429 5.65 -19.42 -12.38
CA GLU A 429 6.27 -18.11 -12.56
C GLU A 429 7.05 -17.62 -11.31
N ALA A 430 6.76 -18.17 -10.13
CA ALA A 430 7.41 -17.81 -8.85
C ALA A 430 7.77 -19.05 -8.01
N PRO A 431 8.53 -20.02 -8.56
CA PRO A 431 8.75 -21.33 -7.91
C PRO A 431 9.51 -21.24 -6.58
N LEU A 432 10.40 -20.29 -6.36
CA LEU A 432 11.14 -20.14 -5.11
C LEU A 432 10.25 -19.58 -3.99
N ILE A 433 9.41 -18.60 -4.32
CA ILE A 433 8.48 -18.00 -3.38
C ILE A 433 7.35 -18.99 -3.08
N SER A 434 6.75 -19.61 -4.10
CA SER A 434 5.64 -20.56 -3.90
C SER A 434 6.04 -21.80 -3.09
N ALA A 435 7.29 -22.24 -3.17
CA ALA A 435 7.80 -23.35 -2.37
C ALA A 435 7.96 -23.03 -0.88
N HIS A 436 8.09 -21.75 -0.53
CA HIS A 436 8.20 -21.31 0.86
C HIS A 436 6.87 -21.39 1.61
N TYR A 437 5.79 -21.01 0.96
CA TYR A 437 4.46 -20.94 1.55
C TYR A 437 3.75 -22.29 1.51
N ALA A 438 2.99 -22.60 2.56
CA ALA A 438 2.04 -23.70 2.50
C ALA A 438 0.83 -23.31 1.63
N ASP A 439 0.12 -24.32 1.14
CA ASP A 439 -1.02 -24.15 0.25
C ASP A 439 -2.11 -23.22 0.82
N GLU A 440 -2.36 -23.29 2.11
CA GLU A 440 -3.33 -22.45 2.81
C GLU A 440 -2.86 -21.01 3.10
N ASP A 441 -1.55 -20.73 3.01
CA ASP A 441 -1.00 -19.41 3.30
C ASP A 441 -0.98 -18.49 2.07
N LEU A 442 -1.30 -19.01 0.91
CA LEU A 442 -1.16 -18.30 -0.35
C LEU A 442 -2.39 -17.46 -0.73
N PHE A 443 -3.39 -17.47 0.07
CA PHE A 443 -4.52 -16.53 0.03
C PHE A 443 -4.61 -15.84 1.37
N ASP A 444 -4.80 -14.53 1.39
CA ASP A 444 -4.86 -13.81 2.65
C ASP A 444 -5.91 -14.44 3.60
N PRO A 445 -5.46 -15.28 4.55
CA PRO A 445 -6.37 -15.93 5.48
C PRO A 445 -7.10 -14.90 6.34
N ASP A 446 -6.53 -13.69 6.47
CA ASP A 446 -7.01 -12.65 7.34
C ASP A 446 -8.31 -12.04 6.77
N CYS A 447 -8.41 -11.86 5.45
CA CYS A 447 -9.62 -11.34 4.84
C CYS A 447 -10.76 -12.36 4.73
N ARG A 448 -10.50 -13.68 4.74
CA ARG A 448 -11.56 -14.71 4.64
C ARG A 448 -12.60 -14.63 5.76
N THR A 449 -12.16 -14.32 6.95
CA THR A 449 -12.99 -14.26 8.16
C THR A 449 -13.31 -12.83 8.58
N TRP A 450 -12.87 -11.84 7.81
CA TRP A 450 -13.09 -10.44 8.12
C TRP A 450 -14.57 -10.07 8.02
N PRO A 451 -15.20 -9.55 9.09
CA PRO A 451 -16.66 -9.36 9.11
C PRO A 451 -17.12 -8.08 8.40
N TYR A 452 -16.21 -7.15 8.12
CA TYR A 452 -16.52 -5.81 7.61
C TYR A 452 -16.01 -5.62 6.17
N ARG A 453 -16.50 -6.44 5.26
CA ARG A 453 -16.15 -6.36 3.83
C ARG A 453 -17.17 -5.54 3.06
N THR A 454 -16.69 -4.78 2.06
CA THR A 454 -17.59 -4.15 1.10
C THR A 454 -18.20 -5.18 0.15
N THR A 455 -19.38 -4.86 -0.38
CA THR A 455 -20.00 -5.60 -1.49
C THR A 455 -19.61 -5.02 -2.86
N GLU A 456 -18.82 -3.94 -2.87
CA GLU A 456 -18.33 -3.33 -4.10
C GLU A 456 -17.31 -4.25 -4.78
N GLN A 457 -17.42 -4.37 -6.10
CA GLN A 457 -16.50 -5.19 -6.89
C GLN A 457 -15.32 -4.35 -7.39
N PRO A 458 -14.12 -4.96 -7.58
CA PRO A 458 -13.01 -4.32 -8.26
C PRO A 458 -13.43 -3.79 -9.63
N GLY A 459 -12.91 -2.66 -10.01
CA GLY A 459 -13.26 -2.06 -11.29
C GLY A 459 -12.28 -0.97 -11.71
N PRO A 460 -12.33 -0.55 -12.99
CA PRO A 460 -11.40 0.42 -13.52
C PRO A 460 -11.57 1.79 -12.82
N ALA A 461 -10.45 2.43 -12.50
CA ALA A 461 -10.43 3.78 -11.99
C ALA A 461 -10.96 4.76 -13.05
N LYS A 462 -12.05 5.48 -12.73
CA LYS A 462 -12.69 6.42 -13.65
C LYS A 462 -12.47 7.85 -13.16
N ALA A 463 -11.68 8.61 -13.91
CA ALA A 463 -11.38 10.02 -13.57
C ALA A 463 -12.01 11.00 -14.57
N ALA A 464 -13.23 10.72 -15.05
CA ALA A 464 -13.92 11.56 -16.01
C ALA A 464 -14.11 12.99 -15.44
N GLY A 465 -13.58 14.00 -16.14
CA GLY A 465 -13.62 15.40 -15.72
C GLY A 465 -12.47 15.83 -14.79
N ALA A 466 -11.61 14.93 -14.35
CA ALA A 466 -10.40 15.29 -13.63
C ALA A 466 -9.35 15.93 -14.57
N PRO A 467 -8.45 16.78 -14.04
CA PRO A 467 -7.31 17.28 -14.80
C PRO A 467 -6.33 16.15 -15.16
N PRO A 468 -5.36 16.38 -16.06
CA PRO A 468 -4.35 15.39 -16.38
C PRO A 468 -3.57 14.89 -15.15
N VAL A 469 -3.29 13.58 -15.13
CA VAL A 469 -2.63 12.87 -14.03
C VAL A 469 -1.26 12.37 -14.50
N LEU A 470 -0.26 12.41 -13.63
CA LEU A 470 1.03 11.78 -13.88
C LEU A 470 1.09 10.44 -13.13
N VAL A 471 1.23 9.35 -13.87
CA VAL A 471 1.49 8.01 -13.31
C VAL A 471 2.98 7.70 -13.46
N VAL A 472 3.62 7.17 -12.42
CA VAL A 472 5.01 6.74 -12.46
C VAL A 472 5.07 5.23 -12.25
N GLY A 473 5.77 4.53 -13.13
CA GLY A 473 5.97 3.09 -13.04
C GLY A 473 7.44 2.71 -13.13
N THR A 474 7.89 1.81 -12.26
CA THR A 474 9.24 1.28 -12.23
C THR A 474 9.30 -0.11 -12.85
N THR A 475 10.23 -0.36 -13.78
CA THR A 475 10.27 -1.61 -14.57
C THR A 475 10.58 -2.85 -13.74
N GLY A 476 11.39 -2.71 -12.68
CA GLY A 476 11.75 -3.77 -11.73
C GLY A 476 11.04 -3.62 -10.37
N ASP A 477 9.81 -3.08 -10.34
CA ASP A 477 9.06 -2.92 -9.11
C ASP A 477 8.54 -4.27 -8.60
N PRO A 478 8.96 -4.72 -7.40
CA PRO A 478 8.50 -5.98 -6.83
C PRO A 478 7.09 -5.92 -6.24
N ALA A 479 6.66 -4.74 -5.75
CA ALA A 479 5.44 -4.58 -4.99
C ALA A 479 4.25 -4.13 -5.86
N THR A 480 4.50 -3.24 -6.81
CA THR A 480 3.52 -2.76 -7.79
C THR A 480 4.07 -2.95 -9.19
N PRO A 481 3.89 -4.14 -9.79
CA PRO A 481 4.44 -4.49 -11.10
C PRO A 481 4.19 -3.42 -12.14
N TYR A 482 5.17 -3.12 -12.97
CA TYR A 482 5.12 -2.05 -14.00
C TYR A 482 3.85 -2.10 -14.86
N ALA A 483 3.35 -3.31 -15.17
CA ALA A 483 2.10 -3.49 -15.91
C ALA A 483 0.89 -2.82 -15.23
N TRP A 484 0.88 -2.70 -13.90
CA TRP A 484 -0.21 -2.01 -13.19
C TRP A 484 -0.19 -0.50 -13.45
N ALA A 485 0.99 0.10 -13.59
CA ALA A 485 1.11 1.51 -13.96
C ALA A 485 0.60 1.76 -15.40
N GLU A 486 0.86 0.84 -16.32
CA GLU A 486 0.30 0.88 -17.68
C GLU A 486 -1.23 0.76 -17.64
N GLN A 487 -1.77 -0.18 -16.85
CA GLN A 487 -3.22 -0.38 -16.70
C GLN A 487 -3.90 0.83 -16.06
N LEU A 488 -3.36 1.36 -14.95
CA LEU A 488 -3.94 2.54 -14.29
C LEU A 488 -3.92 3.76 -15.23
N THR A 489 -2.84 3.95 -15.99
CA THR A 489 -2.75 5.02 -16.99
C THR A 489 -3.86 4.91 -18.03
N ALA A 490 -4.12 3.71 -18.53
CA ALA A 490 -5.19 3.44 -19.50
C ALA A 490 -6.59 3.64 -18.88
N GLN A 491 -6.82 3.18 -17.65
CA GLN A 491 -8.09 3.32 -16.94
C GLN A 491 -8.49 4.78 -16.72
N LEU A 492 -7.53 5.60 -16.31
CA LEU A 492 -7.76 7.04 -16.06
C LEU A 492 -8.06 7.82 -17.34
N GLY A 493 -7.57 7.38 -18.50
CA GLY A 493 -7.85 7.94 -19.82
C GLY A 493 -7.22 9.31 -20.11
N ASN A 494 -6.88 10.10 -19.10
CA ASN A 494 -6.23 11.41 -19.20
C ASN A 494 -4.87 11.45 -18.46
N ALA A 495 -4.27 10.28 -18.23
CA ALA A 495 -2.99 10.16 -17.55
C ALA A 495 -1.82 10.05 -18.52
N THR A 496 -0.64 10.44 -18.07
CA THR A 496 0.64 10.25 -18.75
C THR A 496 1.52 9.33 -17.90
N LEU A 497 2.07 8.28 -18.52
CA LEU A 497 3.00 7.36 -17.87
C LEU A 497 4.44 7.89 -18.00
N LEU A 498 5.09 8.04 -16.86
CA LEU A 498 6.55 8.23 -16.74
C LEU A 498 7.16 6.89 -16.33
N THR A 499 8.06 6.35 -17.13
CA THR A 499 8.75 5.10 -16.82
C THR A 499 10.09 5.35 -16.16
N PHE A 500 10.32 4.73 -15.01
CA PHE A 500 11.67 4.56 -14.46
C PHE A 500 12.21 3.17 -14.81
N GLU A 501 13.33 3.14 -15.53
CA GLU A 501 14.04 1.90 -15.86
C GLU A 501 15.05 1.58 -14.76
N GLY A 502 14.65 0.77 -13.80
CA GLY A 502 15.46 0.42 -12.64
C GLY A 502 14.77 -0.59 -11.75
N GLU A 503 15.41 -0.92 -10.64
CA GLU A 503 14.94 -1.88 -9.64
C GLU A 503 14.39 -1.17 -8.40
N GLY A 504 13.49 -1.85 -7.70
CA GLY A 504 12.90 -1.41 -6.45
C GLY A 504 11.56 -0.72 -6.62
N HIS A 505 10.92 -0.45 -5.49
CA HIS A 505 9.54 0.04 -5.43
C HIS A 505 9.48 1.56 -5.56
N THR A 506 8.60 2.08 -6.43
CA THR A 506 8.39 3.49 -6.77
C THR A 506 9.56 4.13 -7.55
N GLY A 507 9.32 5.25 -8.23
CA GLY A 507 10.29 5.90 -9.12
C GLY A 507 10.76 7.27 -8.66
N TYR A 508 9.94 8.03 -7.91
CA TYR A 508 10.28 9.37 -7.45
C TYR A 508 11.49 9.35 -6.49
N GLY A 509 12.47 10.21 -6.76
CA GLY A 509 13.70 10.26 -5.97
C GLY A 509 14.73 9.18 -6.31
N ARG A 510 14.41 8.22 -7.21
CA ARG A 510 15.36 7.19 -7.65
C ARG A 510 16.37 7.73 -8.66
N SER A 511 15.99 8.69 -9.47
CA SER A 511 16.91 9.37 -10.39
C SER A 511 16.59 10.87 -10.47
N LYS A 512 17.60 11.65 -10.90
CA LYS A 512 17.39 13.09 -11.17
C LYS A 512 16.35 13.33 -12.26
N CYS A 513 16.24 12.42 -13.23
CA CYS A 513 15.30 12.49 -14.32
C CYS A 513 13.85 12.35 -13.80
N THR A 514 13.56 11.32 -13.00
CA THR A 514 12.21 11.12 -12.44
C THR A 514 11.84 12.25 -11.50
N ALA A 515 12.76 12.67 -10.62
CA ALA A 515 12.53 13.80 -9.71
C ALA A 515 12.22 15.09 -10.49
N ALA A 516 13.00 15.42 -11.53
CA ALA A 516 12.78 16.60 -12.35
C ALA A 516 11.44 16.58 -13.07
N ALA A 517 11.02 15.44 -13.65
CA ALA A 517 9.76 15.31 -14.36
C ALA A 517 8.56 15.47 -13.40
N VAL A 518 8.58 14.79 -12.25
CA VAL A 518 7.54 14.88 -11.21
C VAL A 518 7.47 16.30 -10.65
N ASN A 519 8.60 16.89 -10.28
CA ASN A 519 8.66 18.24 -9.72
C ASN A 519 8.18 19.28 -10.73
N THR A 520 8.55 19.15 -12.01
CA THR A 520 8.05 20.03 -13.08
C THR A 520 6.53 19.94 -13.18
N PHE A 521 5.98 18.74 -13.23
CA PHE A 521 4.52 18.58 -13.27
C PHE A 521 3.86 19.16 -12.02
N LEU A 522 4.34 18.86 -10.84
CA LEU A 522 3.77 19.38 -9.58
C LEU A 522 3.90 20.90 -9.47
N THR A 523 4.96 21.54 -9.98
CA THR A 523 5.18 22.99 -9.84
C THR A 523 4.59 23.81 -10.98
N THR A 524 4.51 23.27 -12.20
CA THR A 524 4.06 24.03 -13.38
C THR A 524 2.78 23.48 -14.03
N GLY A 525 2.42 22.22 -13.74
CA GLY A 525 1.36 21.49 -14.44
C GLY A 525 1.80 20.88 -15.78
N THR A 526 3.08 21.00 -16.15
CA THR A 526 3.60 20.50 -17.42
C THR A 526 3.93 19.00 -17.31
N LEU A 527 3.20 18.16 -18.02
CA LEU A 527 3.48 16.73 -18.12
C LEU A 527 4.76 16.48 -18.95
N PRO A 528 5.52 15.41 -18.61
CA PRO A 528 6.57 14.95 -19.51
C PRO A 528 6.00 14.49 -20.85
N PRO A 529 6.77 14.52 -21.94
CA PRO A 529 6.34 13.95 -23.22
C PRO A 529 5.90 12.48 -23.06
N PRO A 530 4.84 12.05 -23.77
CA PRO A 530 4.44 10.65 -23.76
C PRO A 530 5.61 9.70 -24.11
N GLY A 531 5.73 8.60 -23.39
CA GLY A 531 6.83 7.65 -23.57
C GLY A 531 8.16 8.06 -22.94
N THR A 532 8.19 9.10 -22.10
CA THR A 532 9.41 9.48 -21.36
C THR A 532 9.87 8.33 -20.47
N ARG A 533 11.17 7.98 -20.61
CA ARG A 533 11.84 6.94 -19.83
C ARG A 533 13.07 7.52 -19.14
N CYS A 534 13.14 7.34 -17.84
CA CYS A 534 14.26 7.73 -17.00
C CYS A 534 15.07 6.51 -16.58
N LYS A 535 16.36 6.67 -16.37
CA LYS A 535 17.27 5.62 -15.87
C LYS A 535 17.96 6.09 -14.60
N GLU A 536 18.53 5.15 -13.86
CA GLU A 536 19.42 5.44 -12.72
C GLU A 536 20.63 6.29 -13.13
#